data_c9599bbaa2bb69b82d96fe0d685adb2e
#
_entry.id   c9599bbaa2bb69b82d96fe0d685adb2e
#
_cell.length_a   1.000
_cell.length_b   1.000
_cell.length_c   1.000
_cell.angle_alpha   90.00
_cell.angle_beta   90.00
_cell.angle_gamma   90.00
#
_symmetry.space_group_name_H-M   'P 1'
#
loop_
_entity.id
_entity.type
_entity.pdbx_description
1 polymer ?
#
loop_
_entity_poly.entity_id
_entity_poly.type
_entity_poly.pdbx_seq_one_letter_code
_entity_poly.pdbx_strand_id
1 'polypeptide(L)'
;MKIVPVKYIMEQWQKFLNYKIEKNHISQYEIEEIQAYIKGKRYLEMYDQIMQGIFPKDVPEKKIVNKDGTTKKRIVYSFDHDSSITLKFIAYQLYAVDDYFADNCYAFRRKHGVAQAIRRLLQLRVQEKYCLKVDIHNYFNSICPKRLLEKLSFVPDEKLRVVFANILLNDQVMYKGEKITESHGAMAGIPVAPFWANVYLTEVDQMFAERKVNYFRYSDDILILADSYEELMDLQKILYKKLEELGLEINHEKEAVYAPHEKLEFLGFSFSDGVVDLSAHTVEKAKARIRRKAKALMRWQRKKGLTADKAAKGFIRSMNHKFYGTGADDEFTWSRWFFPNITTDQSLKEIDHYMQQYIRYIITGRHYKGNYRISYETLKDWGYCSMVNAYYKKDMY
;
A
#
# COMPACT_ATOMS: atom_id res chain seq x y z
N MET A 1 18.21 16.35 -8.95
CA MET A 1 17.00 17.07 -8.47
C MET A 1 17.46 18.30 -7.70
N LYS A 2 16.94 19.47 -8.01
CA LYS A 2 17.20 20.72 -7.28
C LYS A 2 15.85 21.36 -6.98
N ILE A 3 15.70 22.01 -5.83
CA ILE A 3 14.54 22.87 -5.58
C ILE A 3 14.53 23.95 -6.65
N VAL A 4 13.43 24.01 -7.41
CA VAL A 4 13.30 24.90 -8.57
C VAL A 4 13.18 26.35 -8.07
N PRO A 5 13.85 27.34 -8.71
CA PRO A 5 13.65 28.74 -8.37
C PRO A 5 12.16 29.13 -8.35
N VAL A 6 11.78 30.08 -7.48
CA VAL A 6 10.38 30.51 -7.25
C VAL A 6 9.63 30.78 -8.56
N LYS A 7 10.29 31.39 -9.57
CA LYS A 7 9.68 31.71 -10.85
C LYS A 7 9.15 30.49 -11.64
N TYR A 8 9.66 29.26 -11.36
CA TYR A 8 9.25 28.03 -12.02
C TYR A 8 8.43 27.10 -11.12
N ILE A 9 8.26 27.46 -9.84
CA ILE A 9 7.65 26.58 -8.86
C ILE A 9 6.18 26.29 -9.20
N MET A 10 5.46 27.28 -9.72
CA MET A 10 4.06 27.12 -10.11
C MET A 10 3.90 26.08 -11.24
N GLU A 11 4.82 26.08 -12.22
CA GLU A 11 4.81 25.10 -13.32
C GLU A 11 5.04 23.68 -12.77
N GLN A 12 5.91 23.52 -11.78
CA GLN A 12 6.17 22.21 -11.16
C GLN A 12 4.97 21.71 -10.36
N TRP A 13 4.26 22.60 -9.66
CA TRP A 13 3.02 22.26 -8.97
C TRP A 13 1.92 21.86 -9.97
N GLN A 14 1.82 22.52 -11.13
CA GLN A 14 0.89 22.13 -12.16
C GLN A 14 1.24 20.76 -12.77
N LYS A 15 2.51 20.48 -13.00
CA LYS A 15 2.98 19.14 -13.41
C LYS A 15 2.64 18.06 -12.39
N PHE A 16 2.79 18.37 -11.10
CA PHE A 16 2.40 17.46 -10.04
C PHE A 16 0.89 17.18 -10.04
N LEU A 17 0.07 18.22 -10.16
CA LEU A 17 -1.39 18.07 -10.24
C LEU A 17 -1.79 17.23 -11.46
N ASN A 18 -1.25 17.52 -12.63
CA ASN A 18 -1.51 16.77 -13.86
C ASN A 18 -1.11 15.30 -13.70
N TYR A 19 0.06 15.04 -13.14
CA TYR A 19 0.51 13.68 -12.84
C TYR A 19 -0.48 12.93 -11.91
N LYS A 20 -1.01 13.62 -10.90
CA LYS A 20 -2.01 13.03 -9.99
C LYS A 20 -3.31 12.68 -10.72
N ILE A 21 -3.79 13.58 -11.59
CA ILE A 21 -4.99 13.37 -12.41
C ILE A 21 -4.78 12.21 -13.40
N GLU A 22 -3.67 12.21 -14.15
CA GLU A 22 -3.37 11.18 -15.16
C GLU A 22 -3.24 9.77 -14.54
N LYS A 23 -2.72 9.69 -13.33
CA LYS A 23 -2.57 8.39 -12.65
C LYS A 23 -3.89 7.84 -12.13
N ASN A 24 -4.95 8.65 -12.06
CA ASN A 24 -6.27 8.25 -11.56
C ASN A 24 -6.24 7.52 -10.19
N HIS A 25 -5.30 7.90 -9.30
CA HIS A 25 -5.07 7.22 -8.02
C HIS A 25 -5.47 8.05 -6.81
N ILE A 26 -6.09 9.21 -7.04
CA ILE A 26 -6.53 10.11 -5.97
C ILE A 26 -8.01 10.47 -6.14
N SER A 27 -8.69 10.74 -5.02
CA SER A 27 -10.08 11.15 -5.02
C SER A 27 -10.26 12.54 -5.62
N GLN A 28 -11.45 12.81 -6.14
CA GLN A 28 -11.85 14.14 -6.62
C GLN A 28 -11.65 15.20 -5.51
N TYR A 29 -11.96 14.85 -4.26
CA TYR A 29 -11.73 15.71 -3.11
C TYR A 29 -10.23 16.09 -2.97
N GLU A 30 -9.32 15.13 -3.10
CA GLU A 30 -7.87 15.42 -3.02
C GLU A 30 -7.39 16.27 -4.20
N ILE A 31 -7.96 16.10 -5.39
CA ILE A 31 -7.68 16.96 -6.54
C ILE A 31 -8.08 18.41 -6.24
N GLU A 32 -9.29 18.62 -5.74
CA GLU A 32 -9.82 19.93 -5.37
C GLU A 32 -8.98 20.60 -4.26
N GLU A 33 -8.52 19.84 -3.27
CA GLU A 33 -7.62 20.33 -2.23
C GLU A 33 -6.29 20.83 -2.80
N ILE A 34 -5.65 20.06 -3.71
CA ILE A 34 -4.40 20.46 -4.36
C ILE A 34 -4.63 21.68 -5.26
N GLN A 35 -5.73 21.73 -6.00
CA GLN A 35 -6.10 22.89 -6.83
C GLN A 35 -6.29 24.17 -5.98
N ALA A 36 -7.03 24.06 -4.86
CA ALA A 36 -7.22 25.17 -3.92
C ALA A 36 -5.89 25.63 -3.29
N TYR A 37 -5.01 24.69 -2.97
CA TYR A 37 -3.67 24.97 -2.45
C TYR A 37 -2.82 25.75 -3.47
N ILE A 38 -2.82 25.34 -4.74
CA ILE A 38 -2.11 26.01 -5.85
C ILE A 38 -2.71 27.38 -6.12
N LYS A 39 -4.04 27.49 -6.25
CA LYS A 39 -4.76 28.76 -6.51
C LYS A 39 -4.53 29.78 -5.42
N GLY A 40 -4.51 29.34 -4.16
CA GLY A 40 -4.24 30.17 -2.99
C GLY A 40 -2.76 30.54 -2.82
N LYS A 41 -1.87 30.02 -3.69
CA LYS A 41 -0.41 30.21 -3.63
C LYS A 41 0.22 29.83 -2.27
N ARG A 42 -0.43 28.95 -1.50
CA ARG A 42 0.03 28.54 -0.16
C ARG A 42 1.40 27.84 -0.20
N TYR A 43 1.78 27.28 -1.33
CA TYR A 43 3.10 26.73 -1.58
C TYR A 43 4.24 27.75 -1.43
N LEU A 44 3.97 29.07 -1.54
CA LEU A 44 5.01 30.10 -1.37
C LEU A 44 5.47 30.19 0.09
N GLU A 45 4.54 30.12 1.05
CA GLU A 45 4.89 30.10 2.46
C GLU A 45 5.72 28.86 2.80
N MET A 46 5.30 27.69 2.30
CA MET A 46 6.04 26.44 2.51
C MET A 46 7.42 26.49 1.85
N TYR A 47 7.52 27.08 0.66
CA TYR A 47 8.80 27.31 -0.01
C TYR A 47 9.74 28.19 0.83
N ASP A 48 9.24 29.27 1.38
CA ASP A 48 10.02 30.17 2.24
C ASP A 48 10.51 29.45 3.50
N GLN A 49 9.67 28.65 4.13
CA GLN A 49 10.06 27.81 5.27
C GLN A 49 11.19 26.81 4.89
N ILE A 50 11.10 26.17 3.72
CA ILE A 50 12.14 25.28 3.20
C ILE A 50 13.44 26.04 2.98
N MET A 51 13.39 27.22 2.35
CA MET A 51 14.56 28.04 2.08
C MET A 51 15.23 28.56 3.34
N GLN A 52 14.44 28.83 4.38
CA GLN A 52 14.93 29.21 5.71
C GLN A 52 15.41 28.02 6.55
N GLY A 53 15.14 26.78 6.12
CA GLY A 53 15.55 25.57 6.84
C GLY A 53 14.67 25.25 8.06
N ILE A 54 13.45 25.78 8.13
CA ILE A 54 12.52 25.60 9.27
C ILE A 54 11.30 24.72 8.92
N PHE A 55 11.22 24.19 7.69
CA PHE A 55 10.12 23.30 7.29
C PHE A 55 10.38 21.85 7.76
N PRO A 56 9.35 21.12 8.24
CA PRO A 56 8.03 21.60 8.64
C PRO A 56 8.10 22.38 9.95
N LYS A 57 7.24 23.42 10.09
CA LYS A 57 7.20 24.28 11.28
C LYS A 57 6.55 23.57 12.48
N ASP A 58 5.50 22.79 12.22
CA ASP A 58 4.75 22.11 13.26
C ASP A 58 5.24 20.67 13.44
N VAL A 59 5.01 20.13 14.63
CA VAL A 59 5.32 18.74 14.94
C VAL A 59 4.20 17.82 14.39
N PRO A 60 4.53 16.57 13.99
CA PRO A 60 3.54 15.66 13.46
C PRO A 60 2.55 15.17 14.53
N GLU A 61 1.32 14.90 14.13
CA GLU A 61 0.31 14.24 14.95
C GLU A 61 0.45 12.71 14.84
N LYS A 62 0.60 12.07 15.99
CA LYS A 62 0.57 10.60 16.13
C LYS A 62 -0.84 10.08 16.20
N LYS A 63 -1.16 9.10 15.37
CA LYS A 63 -2.46 8.40 15.35
C LYS A 63 -2.25 6.90 15.49
N ILE A 64 -3.12 6.26 16.26
CA ILE A 64 -3.16 4.81 16.38
C ILE A 64 -4.37 4.32 15.57
N VAL A 65 -4.11 3.66 14.44
CA VAL A 65 -5.15 3.13 13.55
C VAL A 65 -5.20 1.62 13.61
N ASN A 66 -6.39 1.03 13.40
CA ASN A 66 -6.50 -0.42 13.30
C ASN A 66 -5.95 -0.89 11.94
N LYS A 67 -5.10 -1.91 11.95
CA LYS A 67 -4.67 -2.57 10.72
C LYS A 67 -5.89 -3.22 10.07
N ASP A 68 -6.10 -2.93 8.79
CA ASP A 68 -7.33 -3.31 8.06
C ASP A 68 -7.64 -4.81 8.24
N GLY A 69 -8.81 -5.11 8.76
CA GLY A 69 -9.26 -6.48 8.97
C GLY A 69 -8.82 -7.18 10.28
N THR A 70 -8.04 -6.54 11.12
CA THR A 70 -7.49 -7.14 12.35
C THR A 70 -7.73 -6.27 13.58
N THR A 71 -7.46 -6.83 14.77
CA THR A 71 -7.38 -6.09 16.04
C THR A 71 -6.01 -5.45 16.26
N LYS A 72 -5.01 -5.80 15.41
CA LYS A 72 -3.66 -5.23 15.51
C LYS A 72 -3.69 -3.73 15.21
N LYS A 73 -2.95 -2.96 15.99
CA LYS A 73 -2.83 -1.51 15.85
C LYS A 73 -1.58 -1.15 15.05
N ARG A 74 -1.63 -0.03 14.34
CA ARG A 74 -0.49 0.59 13.64
C ARG A 74 -0.37 2.04 14.09
N ILE A 75 0.83 2.47 14.42
CA ILE A 75 1.15 3.88 14.66
C ILE A 75 1.41 4.52 13.30
N VAL A 76 0.78 5.66 13.04
CA VAL A 76 0.99 6.49 11.85
C VAL A 76 1.11 7.95 12.27
N TYR A 77 1.81 8.73 11.45
CA TYR A 77 2.04 10.15 11.67
C TYR A 77 1.47 10.97 10.52
N SER A 78 1.02 12.18 10.82
CA SER A 78 0.57 13.14 9.81
C SER A 78 0.96 14.55 10.23
N PHE A 79 1.42 15.35 9.29
CA PHE A 79 1.57 16.80 9.48
C PHE A 79 0.23 17.50 9.21
N ASP A 80 0.21 18.82 9.46
CA ASP A 80 -0.88 19.68 9.04
C ASP A 80 -1.16 19.54 7.54
N HIS A 81 -2.28 20.12 7.09
CA HIS A 81 -2.76 19.95 5.72
C HIS A 81 -1.75 20.46 4.68
N ASP A 82 -1.21 21.66 4.86
CA ASP A 82 -0.35 22.32 3.88
C ASP A 82 1.04 21.67 3.84
N SER A 83 1.60 21.32 4.99
CA SER A 83 2.82 20.52 5.08
C SER A 83 2.64 19.14 4.44
N SER A 84 1.49 18.49 4.65
CA SER A 84 1.19 17.18 4.02
C SER A 84 1.12 17.27 2.50
N ILE A 85 0.49 18.31 1.92
CA ILE A 85 0.47 18.53 0.47
C ILE A 85 1.89 18.79 -0.06
N THR A 86 2.67 19.62 0.66
CA THR A 86 4.06 19.89 0.29
C THR A 86 4.92 18.64 0.32
N LEU A 87 4.78 17.78 1.33
CA LEU A 87 5.47 16.50 1.40
C LEU A 87 5.05 15.53 0.28
N LYS A 88 3.78 15.56 -0.16
CA LYS A 88 3.33 14.80 -1.36
C LYS A 88 4.01 15.32 -2.63
N PHE A 89 4.18 16.62 -2.75
CA PHE A 89 4.92 17.23 -3.86
C PHE A 89 6.40 16.85 -3.82
N ILE A 90 7.04 16.92 -2.64
CA ILE A 90 8.44 16.48 -2.47
C ILE A 90 8.58 15.00 -2.84
N ALA A 91 7.69 14.14 -2.37
CA ALA A 91 7.69 12.71 -2.71
C ALA A 91 7.57 12.47 -4.24
N TYR A 92 6.75 13.27 -4.94
CA TYR A 92 6.67 13.25 -6.40
C TYR A 92 7.99 13.65 -7.05
N GLN A 93 8.66 14.70 -6.52
CA GLN A 93 9.96 15.14 -7.05
C GLN A 93 11.05 14.07 -6.86
N LEU A 94 10.98 13.26 -5.81
CA LEU A 94 11.93 12.19 -5.51
C LEU A 94 11.92 11.06 -6.55
N TYR A 95 10.89 10.94 -7.38
CA TYR A 95 10.91 10.02 -8.53
C TYR A 95 12.02 10.33 -9.55
N ALA A 96 12.59 11.55 -9.52
CA ALA A 96 13.72 11.90 -10.38
C ALA A 96 15.01 11.13 -10.03
N VAL A 97 15.08 10.51 -8.86
CA VAL A 97 16.22 9.68 -8.42
C VAL A 97 15.85 8.19 -8.33
N ASP A 98 14.77 7.76 -9.00
CA ASP A 98 14.28 6.37 -8.95
C ASP A 98 15.31 5.36 -9.47
N ASP A 99 16.17 5.76 -10.40
CA ASP A 99 17.25 4.94 -10.95
C ASP A 99 18.39 4.64 -9.92
N TYR A 100 18.35 5.26 -8.74
CA TYR A 100 19.24 4.93 -7.63
C TYR A 100 18.96 3.54 -7.03
N PHE A 101 17.73 3.08 -7.14
CA PHE A 101 17.30 1.80 -6.57
C PHE A 101 17.55 0.64 -7.54
N ALA A 102 17.98 -0.49 -7.02
CA ALA A 102 18.14 -1.71 -7.79
C ALA A 102 16.81 -2.25 -8.34
N ASP A 103 16.85 -2.99 -9.45
CA ASP A 103 15.64 -3.50 -10.14
C ASP A 103 14.86 -4.56 -9.33
N ASN A 104 15.49 -5.15 -8.31
CA ASN A 104 14.89 -6.10 -7.40
C ASN A 104 14.08 -5.45 -6.27
N CYS A 105 14.05 -4.11 -6.18
CA CYS A 105 13.17 -3.32 -5.32
C CYS A 105 11.92 -2.89 -6.09
N TYR A 106 10.75 -3.42 -5.74
CA TYR A 106 9.50 -3.23 -6.49
C TYR A 106 8.53 -2.23 -5.86
N ALA A 107 8.67 -1.90 -4.56
CA ALA A 107 7.73 -1.02 -3.87
C ALA A 107 8.02 0.46 -4.10
N PHE A 108 6.96 1.26 -4.14
CA PHE A 108 7.02 2.74 -4.11
C PHE A 108 7.85 3.38 -5.24
N ARG A 109 7.97 2.72 -6.36
CA ARG A 109 8.72 3.18 -7.53
C ARG A 109 7.79 3.53 -8.69
N ARG A 110 8.25 4.42 -9.58
CA ARG A 110 7.44 4.89 -10.70
C ARG A 110 7.23 3.83 -11.79
N LYS A 111 8.27 3.06 -12.10
CA LYS A 111 8.29 2.06 -13.19
C LYS A 111 8.22 0.61 -12.70
N HIS A 112 8.24 0.39 -11.41
CA HIS A 112 8.22 -0.92 -10.78
C HIS A 112 6.96 -1.08 -9.93
N GLY A 113 6.53 -2.31 -9.72
CA GLY A 113 5.36 -2.60 -8.90
C GLY A 113 5.06 -4.08 -8.83
N VAL A 114 3.93 -4.42 -8.24
CA VAL A 114 3.51 -5.80 -8.04
C VAL A 114 3.44 -6.58 -9.37
N ALA A 115 2.88 -5.97 -10.42
CA ALA A 115 2.76 -6.65 -11.73
C ALA A 115 4.12 -7.06 -12.31
N GLN A 116 5.16 -6.23 -12.14
CA GLN A 116 6.51 -6.55 -12.57
C GLN A 116 7.12 -7.67 -11.72
N ALA A 117 6.94 -7.61 -10.39
CA ALA A 117 7.40 -8.65 -9.48
C ALA A 117 6.77 -10.01 -9.83
N ILE A 118 5.45 -10.08 -10.03
CA ILE A 118 4.74 -11.30 -10.37
C ILE A 118 5.20 -11.85 -11.72
N ARG A 119 5.30 -11.00 -12.75
CA ARG A 119 5.81 -11.43 -14.08
C ARG A 119 7.22 -12.01 -13.97
N ARG A 120 8.10 -11.38 -13.19
CA ARG A 120 9.47 -11.88 -12.99
C ARG A 120 9.47 -13.22 -12.25
N LEU A 121 8.64 -13.39 -11.22
CA LEU A 121 8.49 -14.67 -10.52
C LEU A 121 8.05 -15.79 -11.44
N LEU A 122 7.09 -15.54 -12.32
CA LEU A 122 6.63 -16.51 -13.31
C LEU A 122 7.72 -16.87 -14.33
N GLN A 123 8.47 -15.87 -14.83
CA GLN A 123 9.62 -16.10 -15.73
C GLN A 123 10.70 -16.98 -15.10
N LEU A 124 10.91 -16.86 -13.79
CA LEU A 124 11.87 -17.65 -13.03
C LEU A 124 11.33 -19.01 -12.59
N ARG A 125 10.10 -19.36 -12.99
CA ARG A 125 9.44 -20.61 -12.59
C ARG A 125 9.51 -20.81 -11.08
N VAL A 126 8.98 -19.83 -10.33
CA VAL A 126 9.08 -19.77 -8.87
C VAL A 126 8.67 -21.07 -8.16
N GLN A 127 7.77 -21.85 -8.77
CA GLN A 127 7.32 -23.13 -8.21
C GLN A 127 8.38 -24.25 -8.28
N GLU A 128 9.39 -24.11 -9.12
CA GLU A 128 10.49 -25.07 -9.25
C GLU A 128 11.67 -24.74 -8.31
N LYS A 129 11.54 -23.69 -7.49
CA LYS A 129 12.61 -23.18 -6.62
C LYS A 129 12.30 -23.36 -5.15
N TYR A 130 13.35 -23.45 -4.34
CA TYR A 130 13.24 -23.19 -2.91
C TYR A 130 13.03 -21.68 -2.71
N CYS A 131 12.10 -21.32 -1.83
CA CYS A 131 11.78 -19.92 -1.58
C CYS A 131 11.85 -19.61 -0.07
N LEU A 132 12.51 -18.51 0.28
CA LEU A 132 12.49 -17.93 1.61
C LEU A 132 11.69 -16.63 1.56
N LYS A 133 10.63 -16.56 2.33
CA LYS A 133 9.84 -15.35 2.56
C LYS A 133 10.13 -14.78 3.93
N VAL A 134 10.43 -13.49 3.98
CA VAL A 134 10.75 -12.74 5.21
C VAL A 134 9.95 -11.46 5.27
N ASP A 135 9.47 -11.09 6.45
CA ASP A 135 8.79 -9.81 6.75
C ASP A 135 9.59 -9.10 7.85
N ILE A 136 9.91 -7.82 7.68
CA ILE A 136 10.64 -7.05 8.68
C ILE A 136 9.66 -6.53 9.72
N HIS A 137 9.97 -6.78 11.00
CA HIS A 137 9.11 -6.35 12.10
C HIS A 137 9.06 -4.83 12.22
N ASN A 138 7.85 -4.27 12.20
CA ASN A 138 7.57 -2.83 12.41
C ASN A 138 8.47 -1.89 11.60
N TYR A 139 8.77 -2.24 10.35
CA TYR A 139 9.84 -1.71 9.51
C TYR A 139 10.00 -0.20 9.57
N PHE A 140 8.97 0.58 9.20
CA PHE A 140 9.05 2.05 9.17
C PHE A 140 9.45 2.68 10.50
N ASN A 141 8.97 2.13 11.61
CA ASN A 141 9.27 2.67 12.94
C ASN A 141 10.60 2.14 13.50
N SER A 142 11.15 1.06 12.92
CA SER A 142 12.45 0.49 13.30
C SER A 142 13.62 1.11 12.54
N ILE A 143 13.37 1.91 11.50
CA ILE A 143 14.42 2.63 10.77
C ILE A 143 15.15 3.59 11.70
N CYS A 144 16.49 3.50 11.76
CA CYS A 144 17.31 4.44 12.51
C CYS A 144 17.44 5.79 11.76
N PRO A 145 16.92 6.91 12.30
CA PRO A 145 16.94 8.19 11.61
C PRO A 145 18.34 8.68 11.25
N LYS A 146 19.31 8.52 12.13
CA LYS A 146 20.71 8.94 11.90
C LYS A 146 21.33 8.20 10.71
N ARG A 147 21.24 6.85 10.70
CA ARG A 147 21.73 6.04 9.58
C ARG A 147 21.00 6.35 8.26
N LEU A 148 19.69 6.62 8.34
CA LEU A 148 18.93 7.01 7.16
C LEU A 148 19.42 8.35 6.59
N LEU A 149 19.72 9.34 7.43
CA LEU A 149 20.27 10.63 6.98
C LEU A 149 21.63 10.50 6.31
N GLU A 150 22.51 9.64 6.82
CA GLU A 150 23.78 9.33 6.16
C GLU A 150 23.56 8.76 4.76
N LYS A 151 22.64 7.81 4.63
CA LYS A 151 22.26 7.21 3.34
C LYS A 151 21.58 8.18 2.38
N LEU A 152 20.95 9.24 2.85
CA LEU A 152 20.30 10.29 2.05
C LEU A 152 21.28 11.33 1.49
N SER A 153 22.59 11.22 1.76
CA SER A 153 23.64 12.14 1.26
C SER A 153 23.68 12.22 -0.27
N PHE A 154 23.24 11.17 -0.99
CA PHE A 154 23.18 11.17 -2.47
C PHE A 154 22.09 12.11 -3.04
N VAL A 155 21.14 12.56 -2.22
CA VAL A 155 20.14 13.56 -2.65
C VAL A 155 20.85 14.90 -2.85
N PRO A 156 20.92 15.42 -4.10
CA PRO A 156 21.82 16.54 -4.41
C PRO A 156 21.37 17.89 -3.86
N ASP A 157 20.07 18.02 -3.50
CA ASP A 157 19.52 19.27 -2.99
C ASP A 157 19.71 19.39 -1.47
N GLU A 158 20.54 20.36 -1.06
CA GLU A 158 20.86 20.59 0.34
C GLU A 158 19.63 21.01 1.17
N LYS A 159 18.72 21.81 0.59
CA LYS A 159 17.50 22.26 1.29
C LYS A 159 16.57 21.07 1.58
N LEU A 160 16.48 20.11 0.66
CA LEU A 160 15.74 18.88 0.92
C LEU A 160 16.39 18.02 2.00
N ARG A 161 17.72 17.93 2.02
CA ARG A 161 18.40 17.21 3.12
C ARG A 161 18.13 17.84 4.47
N VAL A 162 18.05 19.19 4.55
CA VAL A 162 17.66 19.91 5.77
C VAL A 162 16.22 19.58 6.15
N VAL A 163 15.28 19.58 5.20
CA VAL A 163 13.88 19.15 5.46
C VAL A 163 13.83 17.72 6.03
N PHE A 164 14.60 16.81 5.46
CA PHE A 164 14.65 15.41 5.94
C PHE A 164 15.24 15.32 7.34
N ALA A 165 16.30 16.09 7.62
CA ALA A 165 16.91 16.15 8.95
C ALA A 165 15.92 16.72 9.99
N ASN A 166 15.21 17.80 9.67
CA ASN A 166 14.20 18.39 10.55
C ASN A 166 13.09 17.39 10.93
N ILE A 167 12.65 16.55 9.98
CA ILE A 167 11.62 15.57 10.24
C ILE A 167 12.18 14.37 11.02
N LEU A 168 13.30 13.82 10.58
CA LEU A 168 13.86 12.58 11.11
C LEU A 168 14.48 12.74 12.50
N LEU A 169 15.09 13.90 12.79
CA LEU A 169 15.76 14.14 14.08
C LEU A 169 14.86 14.82 15.14
N ASN A 170 13.68 15.30 14.73
CA ASN A 170 12.74 15.85 15.68
C ASN A 170 11.98 14.71 16.38
N ASP A 171 12.25 14.50 17.66
CA ASP A 171 11.61 13.47 18.49
C ASP A 171 10.27 13.91 19.12
N GLN A 172 9.81 15.13 18.81
CA GLN A 172 8.57 15.67 19.32
C GLN A 172 7.39 15.29 18.43
N VAL A 173 6.30 14.83 19.02
CA VAL A 173 5.04 14.51 18.34
C VAL A 173 3.84 14.95 19.16
N MET A 174 2.74 15.33 18.51
CA MET A 174 1.46 15.58 19.18
C MET A 174 0.69 14.25 19.32
N TYR A 175 0.27 13.94 20.51
CA TYR A 175 -0.58 12.78 20.78
C TYR A 175 -1.71 13.14 21.74
N LYS A 176 -2.96 13.01 21.30
CA LYS A 176 -4.17 13.38 22.07
C LYS A 176 -4.17 14.82 22.61
N GLY A 177 -3.59 15.74 21.87
CA GLY A 177 -3.50 17.16 22.25
C GLY A 177 -2.30 17.52 23.11
N GLU A 178 -1.45 16.57 23.47
CA GLU A 178 -0.24 16.79 24.24
C GLU A 178 1.02 16.57 23.39
N LYS A 179 2.06 17.37 23.62
CA LYS A 179 3.36 17.17 22.99
C LYS A 179 4.16 16.16 23.80
N ILE A 180 4.57 15.08 23.17
CA ILE A 180 5.36 14.01 23.78
C ILE A 180 6.66 13.79 22.99
N THR A 181 7.66 13.20 23.64
CA THR A 181 8.93 12.79 23.03
C THR A 181 8.92 11.29 22.78
N GLU A 182 9.19 10.87 21.54
CA GLU A 182 9.31 9.45 21.20
C GLU A 182 10.20 9.21 19.97
N SER A 183 10.76 8.00 19.89
CA SER A 183 11.41 7.52 18.67
C SER A 183 10.35 7.04 17.68
N HIS A 184 10.35 7.56 16.44
CA HIS A 184 9.31 7.32 15.44
C HIS A 184 9.83 6.71 14.13
N GLY A 185 11.14 6.41 14.05
CA GLY A 185 11.74 5.87 12.83
C GLY A 185 11.56 6.78 11.62
N ALA A 186 11.13 6.21 10.50
CA ALA A 186 10.81 6.95 9.28
C ALA A 186 9.39 7.51 9.25
N MET A 187 8.68 7.60 10.37
CA MET A 187 7.32 8.15 10.48
C MET A 187 6.33 7.53 9.48
N ALA A 188 5.90 6.30 9.73
CA ALA A 188 4.88 5.66 8.90
C ALA A 188 3.64 6.55 8.70
N GLY A 189 3.22 6.78 7.45
CA GLY A 189 2.05 7.58 7.10
C GLY A 189 2.37 8.94 6.45
N ILE A 190 3.57 9.49 6.62
CA ILE A 190 3.95 10.70 5.89
C ILE A 190 4.34 10.38 4.43
N PRO A 191 4.11 11.30 3.47
CA PRO A 191 4.27 11.01 2.04
C PRO A 191 5.68 10.61 1.60
N VAL A 192 6.73 11.07 2.30
CA VAL A 192 8.14 10.77 1.95
C VAL A 192 8.67 9.48 2.60
N ALA A 193 7.99 8.94 3.61
CA ALA A 193 8.43 7.74 4.31
C ALA A 193 8.63 6.51 3.40
N PRO A 194 7.81 6.25 2.36
CA PRO A 194 8.04 5.17 1.41
C PRO A 194 9.37 5.27 0.67
N PHE A 195 9.78 6.47 0.27
CA PHE A 195 11.10 6.70 -0.33
C PHE A 195 12.23 6.41 0.65
N TRP A 196 12.12 6.89 1.89
CA TRP A 196 13.10 6.63 2.94
C TRP A 196 13.24 5.15 3.28
N ALA A 197 12.11 4.44 3.30
CA ALA A 197 12.12 3.00 3.48
C ALA A 197 12.89 2.29 2.36
N ASN A 198 12.76 2.71 1.10
CA ASN A 198 13.56 2.16 0.02
C ASN A 198 15.05 2.49 0.18
N VAL A 199 15.39 3.75 0.49
CA VAL A 199 16.79 4.18 0.70
C VAL A 199 17.47 3.36 1.80
N TYR A 200 16.76 3.06 2.89
CA TYR A 200 17.35 2.35 4.04
C TYR A 200 17.87 0.95 3.70
N LEU A 201 17.19 0.24 2.79
CA LEU A 201 17.56 -1.13 2.36
C LEU A 201 18.28 -1.19 1.01
N THR A 202 18.58 -0.05 0.37
CA THR A 202 19.20 -0.03 -0.96
C THR A 202 20.50 -0.85 -1.03
N GLU A 203 21.35 -0.78 -0.01
CA GLU A 203 22.60 -1.56 0.04
C GLU A 203 22.35 -3.06 0.06
N VAL A 204 21.30 -3.51 0.72
CA VAL A 204 20.89 -4.92 0.73
C VAL A 204 20.41 -5.33 -0.66
N ASP A 205 19.56 -4.51 -1.29
CA ASP A 205 19.05 -4.76 -2.64
C ASP A 205 20.19 -4.83 -3.67
N GLN A 206 21.13 -3.88 -3.63
CA GLN A 206 22.29 -3.81 -4.50
C GLN A 206 23.21 -5.02 -4.30
N MET A 207 23.51 -5.38 -3.06
CA MET A 207 24.33 -6.55 -2.73
C MET A 207 23.76 -7.84 -3.37
N PHE A 208 22.45 -8.06 -3.28
CA PHE A 208 21.82 -9.23 -3.89
C PHE A 208 21.74 -9.11 -5.42
N ALA A 209 21.59 -7.91 -5.98
CA ALA A 209 21.62 -7.67 -7.42
C ALA A 209 23.01 -7.96 -8.01
N GLU A 210 24.10 -7.49 -7.38
CA GLU A 210 25.48 -7.73 -7.78
C GLU A 210 25.84 -9.22 -7.74
N ARG A 211 25.33 -9.94 -6.75
CA ARG A 211 25.48 -11.40 -6.63
C ARG A 211 24.59 -12.18 -7.60
N LYS A 212 23.73 -11.51 -8.37
CA LYS A 212 22.75 -12.11 -9.31
C LYS A 212 21.79 -13.08 -8.62
N VAL A 213 21.49 -12.86 -7.35
CA VAL A 213 20.53 -13.65 -6.59
C VAL A 213 19.11 -13.27 -7.01
N ASN A 214 18.23 -14.25 -7.13
CA ASN A 214 16.81 -14.03 -7.38
C ASN A 214 16.13 -13.52 -6.09
N TYR A 215 16.29 -12.23 -5.83
CA TYR A 215 15.81 -11.50 -4.67
C TYR A 215 14.70 -10.52 -5.10
N PHE A 216 13.64 -10.43 -4.31
CA PHE A 216 12.50 -9.56 -4.54
C PHE A 216 12.16 -8.84 -3.24
N ARG A 217 12.10 -7.53 -3.27
CA ARG A 217 11.64 -6.76 -2.13
C ARG A 217 10.46 -5.85 -2.48
N TYR A 218 9.42 -5.94 -1.67
CA TYR A 218 8.31 -5.01 -1.72
C TYR A 218 8.08 -4.39 -0.32
N SER A 219 8.70 -3.23 -0.05
CA SER A 219 8.74 -2.60 1.27
C SER A 219 9.45 -3.46 2.31
N ASP A 220 8.70 -3.99 3.28
CA ASP A 220 9.10 -4.92 4.34
C ASP A 220 9.01 -6.41 3.96
N ASP A 221 8.28 -6.73 2.89
CA ASP A 221 8.16 -8.10 2.37
C ASP A 221 9.35 -8.44 1.46
N ILE A 222 10.12 -9.46 1.80
CA ILE A 222 11.28 -9.97 1.04
C ILE A 222 11.01 -11.41 0.62
N LEU A 223 11.38 -11.75 -0.62
CA LEU A 223 11.37 -13.11 -1.14
C LEU A 223 12.71 -13.41 -1.82
N ILE A 224 13.35 -14.52 -1.45
CA ILE A 224 14.58 -15.04 -2.08
C ILE A 224 14.28 -16.40 -2.69
N LEU A 225 14.77 -16.64 -3.90
CA LEU A 225 14.67 -17.94 -4.58
C LEU A 225 16.07 -18.52 -4.77
N ALA A 226 16.19 -19.84 -4.57
CA ALA A 226 17.40 -20.61 -4.78
C ALA A 226 17.11 -21.95 -5.47
N ASP A 227 18.14 -22.53 -6.07
CA ASP A 227 18.05 -23.83 -6.75
C ASP A 227 18.19 -25.01 -5.77
N SER A 228 18.80 -24.78 -4.60
CA SER A 228 18.91 -25.78 -3.53
C SER A 228 18.54 -25.21 -2.16
N TYR A 229 18.24 -26.11 -1.22
CA TYR A 229 17.96 -25.73 0.17
C TYR A 229 19.19 -25.16 0.87
N GLU A 230 20.36 -25.71 0.60
CA GLU A 230 21.63 -25.28 1.17
C GLU A 230 21.95 -23.85 0.74
N GLU A 231 21.83 -23.56 -0.55
CA GLU A 231 22.01 -22.19 -1.11
C GLU A 231 21.02 -21.22 -0.43
N LEU A 232 19.75 -21.60 -0.31
CA LEU A 232 18.73 -20.76 0.34
C LEU A 232 19.11 -20.42 1.78
N MET A 233 19.59 -21.41 2.56
CA MET A 233 20.01 -21.19 3.95
C MET A 233 21.25 -20.31 4.08
N ASP A 234 22.15 -20.37 3.14
CA ASP A 234 23.31 -19.47 3.13
C ASP A 234 22.90 -18.03 2.76
N LEU A 235 21.99 -17.86 1.81
CA LEU A 235 21.39 -16.55 1.48
C LEU A 235 20.59 -15.96 2.66
N GLN A 236 19.89 -16.82 3.41
CA GLN A 236 19.21 -16.42 4.64
C GLN A 236 20.17 -15.85 5.68
N LYS A 237 21.28 -16.54 5.95
CA LYS A 237 22.30 -16.06 6.90
C LYS A 237 22.86 -14.70 6.48
N ILE A 238 23.12 -14.51 5.17
CA ILE A 238 23.61 -13.25 4.62
C ILE A 238 22.58 -12.14 4.82
N LEU A 239 21.30 -12.40 4.49
CA LEU A 239 20.20 -11.43 4.68
C LEU A 239 20.09 -11.04 6.16
N TYR A 240 20.04 -12.03 7.06
CA TYR A 240 19.84 -11.80 8.49
C TYR A 240 20.95 -10.95 9.09
N LYS A 241 22.20 -11.28 8.77
CA LYS A 241 23.36 -10.48 9.20
C LYS A 241 23.24 -9.02 8.72
N LYS A 242 22.81 -8.80 7.47
CA LYS A 242 22.63 -7.45 6.93
C LYS A 242 21.49 -6.68 7.59
N LEU A 243 20.38 -7.33 7.91
CA LEU A 243 19.28 -6.70 8.62
C LEU A 243 19.67 -6.36 10.07
N GLU A 244 20.40 -7.24 10.75
CA GLU A 244 20.95 -7.00 12.09
C GLU A 244 21.94 -5.82 12.11
N GLU A 245 22.87 -5.74 11.15
CA GLU A 245 23.78 -4.60 10.97
C GLU A 245 23.01 -3.27 10.80
N LEU A 246 21.82 -3.29 10.21
CA LEU A 246 20.94 -2.14 10.07
C LEU A 246 20.05 -1.89 11.30
N GLY A 247 20.09 -2.76 12.31
CA GLY A 247 19.22 -2.69 13.50
C GLY A 247 17.77 -3.05 13.21
N LEU A 248 17.52 -3.90 12.22
CA LEU A 248 16.19 -4.37 11.84
C LEU A 248 15.97 -5.80 12.33
N GLU A 249 14.76 -6.07 12.82
CA GLU A 249 14.35 -7.37 13.33
C GLU A 249 13.42 -8.07 12.34
N ILE A 250 13.52 -9.39 12.26
CA ILE A 250 12.66 -10.22 11.43
C ILE A 250 11.39 -10.58 12.21
N ASN A 251 10.28 -10.59 11.51
CA ASN A 251 9.03 -11.10 12.03
C ASN A 251 8.94 -12.62 11.82
N HIS A 252 9.50 -13.39 12.73
CA HIS A 252 9.53 -14.85 12.64
C HIS A 252 8.16 -15.52 12.54
N GLU A 253 7.08 -14.87 13.00
CA GLU A 253 5.70 -15.39 12.81
C GLU A 253 5.26 -15.43 11.35
N LYS A 254 5.92 -14.63 10.48
CA LYS A 254 5.60 -14.52 9.06
C LYS A 254 6.70 -15.05 8.15
N GLU A 255 7.81 -15.48 8.73
CA GLU A 255 8.87 -16.15 8.00
C GLU A 255 8.37 -17.51 7.51
N ALA A 256 8.70 -17.85 6.26
CA ALA A 256 8.34 -19.15 5.70
C ALA A 256 9.37 -19.60 4.65
N VAL A 257 9.69 -20.88 4.69
CA VAL A 257 10.46 -21.57 3.66
C VAL A 257 9.53 -22.49 2.89
N TYR A 258 9.60 -22.42 1.57
CA TYR A 258 8.81 -23.26 0.67
C TYR A 258 9.76 -24.16 -0.13
N ALA A 259 9.45 -25.43 -0.20
CA ALA A 259 10.10 -26.37 -1.12
C ALA A 259 9.53 -26.22 -2.55
N PRO A 260 10.24 -26.70 -3.59
CA PRO A 260 9.69 -26.80 -4.94
C PRO A 260 8.32 -27.45 -4.95
N HIS A 261 7.40 -26.92 -5.77
CA HIS A 261 6.00 -27.34 -5.91
C HIS A 261 5.10 -27.08 -4.69
N GLU A 262 5.59 -26.52 -3.62
CA GLU A 262 4.73 -26.02 -2.55
C GLU A 262 4.01 -24.73 -2.98
N LYS A 263 2.81 -24.54 -2.45
CA LYS A 263 2.00 -23.34 -2.72
C LYS A 263 2.63 -22.12 -2.02
N LEU A 264 3.31 -21.29 -2.79
CA LEU A 264 3.90 -20.04 -2.32
C LEU A 264 2.82 -18.94 -2.19
N GLU A 265 2.85 -18.16 -1.09
CA GLU A 265 2.06 -16.93 -0.95
C GLU A 265 2.96 -15.71 -0.82
N PHE A 266 2.85 -14.77 -1.77
CA PHE A 266 3.59 -13.51 -1.77
C PHE A 266 2.75 -12.34 -2.30
N LEU A 267 2.84 -11.16 -1.68
CA LEU A 267 2.13 -9.92 -2.04
C LEU A 267 0.60 -10.05 -2.16
N GLY A 268 0.02 -10.99 -1.45
CA GLY A 268 -1.43 -11.24 -1.50
C GLY A 268 -1.86 -12.20 -2.60
N PHE A 269 -0.93 -12.78 -3.33
CA PHE A 269 -1.15 -13.81 -4.36
C PHE A 269 -0.65 -15.16 -3.88
N SER A 270 -1.19 -16.23 -4.47
CA SER A 270 -0.68 -17.59 -4.35
C SER A 270 -0.20 -18.07 -5.71
N PHE A 271 0.88 -18.85 -5.70
CA PHE A 271 1.51 -19.44 -6.87
C PHE A 271 1.48 -20.96 -6.68
N SER A 272 0.87 -21.68 -7.62
CA SER A 272 0.82 -23.16 -7.63
C SER A 272 0.62 -23.64 -9.06
N ASP A 273 1.45 -24.59 -9.51
CA ASP A 273 1.33 -25.28 -10.80
C ASP A 273 1.14 -24.35 -12.02
N GLY A 274 1.88 -23.24 -12.07
CA GLY A 274 1.78 -22.24 -13.15
C GLY A 274 0.57 -21.31 -13.03
N VAL A 275 -0.27 -21.48 -11.99
CA VAL A 275 -1.45 -20.65 -11.73
C VAL A 275 -1.13 -19.60 -10.69
N VAL A 276 -1.55 -18.36 -10.95
CA VAL A 276 -1.57 -17.26 -9.99
C VAL A 276 -3.02 -16.99 -9.59
N ASP A 277 -3.29 -17.06 -8.29
CA ASP A 277 -4.59 -16.73 -7.72
C ASP A 277 -4.41 -15.81 -6.50
N LEU A 278 -5.50 -15.42 -5.86
CA LEU A 278 -5.44 -14.72 -4.59
C LEU A 278 -4.91 -15.64 -3.49
N SER A 279 -4.10 -15.10 -2.57
CA SER A 279 -3.72 -15.84 -1.37
C SER A 279 -4.93 -16.10 -0.47
N ALA A 280 -4.89 -17.19 0.30
CA ALA A 280 -5.95 -17.51 1.27
C ALA A 280 -6.21 -16.33 2.22
N HIS A 281 -5.15 -15.67 2.68
CA HIS A 281 -5.25 -14.48 3.51
C HIS A 281 -5.98 -13.31 2.82
N THR A 282 -5.77 -13.09 1.52
CA THR A 282 -6.46 -12.05 0.73
C THR A 282 -7.96 -12.35 0.64
N VAL A 283 -8.32 -13.60 0.35
CA VAL A 283 -9.71 -14.06 0.30
C VAL A 283 -10.41 -13.86 1.64
N GLU A 284 -9.78 -14.29 2.73
CA GLU A 284 -10.35 -14.14 4.07
C GLU A 284 -10.48 -12.67 4.50
N LYS A 285 -9.55 -11.80 4.12
CA LYS A 285 -9.69 -10.34 4.33
C LYS A 285 -10.89 -9.76 3.57
N ALA A 286 -11.10 -10.17 2.32
CA ALA A 286 -12.25 -9.74 1.52
C ALA A 286 -13.56 -10.19 2.18
N LYS A 287 -13.67 -11.46 2.57
CA LYS A 287 -14.82 -12.02 3.29
C LYS A 287 -15.07 -11.30 4.63
N ALA A 288 -14.03 -11.05 5.42
CA ALA A 288 -14.14 -10.34 6.68
C ALA A 288 -14.67 -8.91 6.48
N ARG A 289 -14.27 -8.22 5.41
CA ARG A 289 -14.76 -6.89 5.05
C ARG A 289 -16.23 -6.93 4.66
N ILE A 290 -16.64 -7.88 3.81
CA ILE A 290 -18.04 -8.12 3.43
C ILE A 290 -18.90 -8.31 4.69
N ARG A 291 -18.49 -9.23 5.56
CA ARG A 291 -19.21 -9.54 6.82
C ARG A 291 -19.35 -8.31 7.73
N ARG A 292 -18.26 -7.55 7.94
CA ARG A 292 -18.29 -6.34 8.79
C ARG A 292 -19.22 -5.28 8.23
N LYS A 293 -19.16 -5.03 6.92
CA LYS A 293 -20.02 -4.03 6.27
C LYS A 293 -21.48 -4.42 6.31
N ALA A 294 -21.82 -5.69 6.04
CA ALA A 294 -23.18 -6.19 6.14
C ALA A 294 -23.76 -5.99 7.56
N LYS A 295 -23.01 -6.43 8.59
CA LYS A 295 -23.43 -6.24 9.99
C LYS A 295 -23.57 -4.77 10.37
N ALA A 296 -22.72 -3.89 9.88
CA ALA A 296 -22.80 -2.45 10.13
C ALA A 296 -24.07 -1.84 9.52
N LEU A 297 -24.40 -2.21 8.27
CA LEU A 297 -25.62 -1.72 7.60
C LEU A 297 -26.89 -2.28 8.20
N MET A 298 -26.91 -3.52 8.68
CA MET A 298 -28.05 -4.07 9.42
C MET A 298 -28.28 -3.33 10.74
N ARG A 299 -27.22 -2.98 11.48
CA ARG A 299 -27.36 -2.14 12.69
C ARG A 299 -27.90 -0.75 12.35
N TRP A 300 -27.39 -0.13 11.28
CA TRP A 300 -27.84 1.18 10.81
C TRP A 300 -29.31 1.14 10.35
N GLN A 301 -29.71 0.11 9.60
CA GLN A 301 -31.10 -0.14 9.19
C GLN A 301 -32.04 -0.17 10.40
N ARG A 302 -31.71 -0.97 11.41
CA ARG A 302 -32.53 -1.07 12.65
C ARG A 302 -32.62 0.28 13.37
N LYS A 303 -31.48 0.99 13.52
CA LYS A 303 -31.43 2.30 14.20
C LYS A 303 -32.27 3.38 13.48
N LYS A 304 -32.35 3.31 12.14
CA LYS A 304 -33.06 4.32 11.33
C LYS A 304 -34.43 3.89 10.85
N GLY A 305 -34.92 2.69 11.21
CA GLY A 305 -36.21 2.18 10.75
C GLY A 305 -36.31 1.98 9.24
N LEU A 306 -35.19 1.69 8.56
CA LEU A 306 -35.18 1.54 7.12
C LEU A 306 -35.59 0.13 6.69
N THR A 307 -36.04 -0.02 5.43
CA THR A 307 -36.36 -1.32 4.85
C THR A 307 -35.08 -2.14 4.61
N ALA A 308 -35.21 -3.46 4.64
CA ALA A 308 -34.12 -4.37 4.36
C ALA A 308 -33.52 -4.17 2.94
N ASP A 309 -34.39 -3.87 1.94
CA ASP A 309 -33.97 -3.57 0.57
C ASP A 309 -33.08 -2.35 0.46
N LYS A 310 -33.40 -1.27 1.21
CA LYS A 310 -32.53 -0.08 1.26
C LYS A 310 -31.15 -0.42 1.85
N ALA A 311 -31.12 -1.26 2.88
CA ALA A 311 -29.87 -1.70 3.48
C ALA A 311 -29.05 -2.58 2.51
N ALA A 312 -29.68 -3.51 1.80
CA ALA A 312 -29.04 -4.38 0.80
C ALA A 312 -28.50 -3.58 -0.38
N LYS A 313 -29.26 -2.65 -0.95
CA LYS A 313 -28.82 -1.74 -2.02
C LYS A 313 -27.64 -0.85 -1.56
N GLY A 314 -27.71 -0.33 -0.33
CA GLY A 314 -26.61 0.43 0.27
C GLY A 314 -25.35 -0.41 0.48
N PHE A 315 -25.51 -1.68 0.85
CA PHE A 315 -24.41 -2.63 0.96
C PHE A 315 -23.76 -2.90 -0.40
N ILE A 316 -24.55 -3.23 -1.43
CA ILE A 316 -24.07 -3.47 -2.80
C ILE A 316 -23.29 -2.26 -3.30
N ARG A 317 -23.87 -1.05 -3.22
CA ARG A 317 -23.18 0.19 -3.64
C ARG A 317 -21.85 0.38 -2.93
N SER A 318 -21.82 0.18 -1.61
CA SER A 318 -20.60 0.33 -0.82
C SER A 318 -19.53 -0.71 -1.16
N MET A 319 -19.93 -1.94 -1.49
CA MET A 319 -18.99 -2.99 -1.88
C MET A 319 -18.48 -2.82 -3.31
N ASN A 320 -19.36 -2.45 -4.25
CA ASN A 320 -18.97 -2.10 -5.61
C ASN A 320 -17.95 -0.97 -5.62
N HIS A 321 -18.23 0.11 -4.88
CA HIS A 321 -17.28 1.22 -4.74
C HIS A 321 -15.92 0.75 -4.20
N LYS A 322 -15.92 -0.12 -3.18
CA LYS A 322 -14.66 -0.61 -2.58
C LYS A 322 -13.86 -1.54 -3.51
N PHE A 323 -14.56 -2.37 -4.28
CA PHE A 323 -13.89 -3.33 -5.17
C PHE A 323 -13.54 -2.74 -6.52
N TYR A 324 -14.36 -1.87 -7.08
CA TYR A 324 -14.22 -1.38 -8.46
C TYR A 324 -14.02 0.13 -8.59
N GLY A 325 -14.24 0.91 -7.51
CA GLY A 325 -14.26 2.38 -7.56
C GLY A 325 -15.58 2.92 -8.09
N THR A 326 -15.59 4.21 -8.42
CA THR A 326 -16.76 4.92 -8.98
C THR A 326 -16.62 5.24 -10.46
N GLY A 327 -15.55 4.80 -11.10
CA GLY A 327 -15.30 5.06 -12.53
C GLY A 327 -14.70 6.44 -12.84
N ALA A 328 -15.02 7.47 -12.06
CA ALA A 328 -14.47 8.83 -12.24
C ALA A 328 -13.41 9.20 -11.20
N ASP A 329 -13.51 8.62 -9.99
CA ASP A 329 -12.64 8.93 -8.84
C ASP A 329 -11.73 7.74 -8.53
N ASP A 330 -10.92 7.35 -9.48
CA ASP A 330 -10.16 6.09 -9.41
C ASP A 330 -9.00 6.14 -8.42
N GLU A 331 -9.34 6.11 -7.15
CA GLU A 331 -8.46 5.57 -6.14
C GLU A 331 -8.04 4.15 -6.52
N PHE A 332 -6.82 3.77 -6.13
CA PHE A 332 -6.32 2.41 -6.17
C PHE A 332 -7.41 1.41 -5.70
N THR A 333 -8.05 0.75 -6.64
CA THR A 333 -9.12 -0.20 -6.35
C THR A 333 -8.58 -1.60 -6.14
N TRP A 334 -9.35 -2.41 -5.44
CA TRP A 334 -9.00 -3.80 -5.19
C TRP A 334 -8.87 -4.60 -6.51
N SER A 335 -9.77 -4.38 -7.46
CA SER A 335 -9.74 -5.04 -8.76
C SER A 335 -8.50 -4.65 -9.58
N ARG A 336 -8.13 -3.37 -9.61
CA ARG A 336 -6.92 -2.91 -10.33
C ARG A 336 -5.62 -3.51 -9.80
N TRP A 337 -5.58 -3.82 -8.51
CA TRP A 337 -4.42 -4.49 -7.93
C TRP A 337 -4.36 -5.97 -8.26
N PHE A 338 -5.48 -6.67 -8.16
CA PHE A 338 -5.50 -8.12 -8.21
C PHE A 338 -5.77 -8.66 -9.62
N PHE A 339 -6.77 -8.13 -10.34
CA PHE A 339 -7.23 -8.73 -11.60
C PHE A 339 -6.17 -8.84 -12.70
N PRO A 340 -5.29 -7.84 -12.94
CA PRO A 340 -4.26 -7.95 -13.98
C PRO A 340 -3.20 -9.02 -13.68
N ASN A 341 -3.13 -9.51 -12.45
CA ASN A 341 -2.05 -10.36 -11.96
C ASN A 341 -2.49 -11.80 -11.65
N ILE A 342 -3.77 -12.12 -11.69
CA ILE A 342 -4.28 -13.49 -11.51
C ILE A 342 -4.54 -14.14 -12.86
N THR A 343 -4.39 -15.48 -12.92
CA THR A 343 -4.61 -16.28 -14.12
C THR A 343 -5.84 -17.18 -14.02
N THR A 344 -6.55 -17.15 -12.90
CA THR A 344 -7.76 -17.93 -12.63
C THR A 344 -8.80 -17.07 -11.89
N ASP A 345 -10.05 -17.48 -11.99
CA ASP A 345 -11.18 -16.84 -11.31
C ASP A 345 -11.69 -17.61 -10.07
N GLN A 346 -10.95 -18.64 -9.63
CA GLN A 346 -11.43 -19.53 -8.57
C GLN A 346 -11.70 -18.79 -7.26
N SER A 347 -10.74 -18.01 -6.79
CA SER A 347 -10.91 -17.18 -5.59
C SER A 347 -11.97 -16.08 -5.76
N LEU A 348 -12.15 -15.57 -6.98
CA LEU A 348 -13.19 -14.57 -7.27
C LEU A 348 -14.60 -15.19 -7.16
N LYS A 349 -14.80 -16.44 -7.64
CA LYS A 349 -16.05 -17.21 -7.47
C LYS A 349 -16.39 -17.40 -6.00
N GLU A 350 -15.39 -17.70 -5.18
CA GLU A 350 -15.56 -17.88 -3.74
C GLU A 350 -16.01 -16.58 -3.05
N ILE A 351 -15.39 -15.44 -3.39
CA ILE A 351 -15.75 -14.13 -2.83
C ILE A 351 -17.14 -13.71 -3.33
N ASP A 352 -17.46 -13.92 -4.63
CA ASP A 352 -18.77 -13.63 -5.20
C ASP A 352 -19.89 -14.41 -4.51
N HIS A 353 -19.68 -15.71 -4.31
CA HIS A 353 -20.64 -16.55 -3.59
C HIS A 353 -20.88 -16.03 -2.16
N TYR A 354 -19.81 -15.71 -1.45
CA TYR A 354 -19.87 -15.18 -0.10
C TYR A 354 -20.61 -13.82 -0.04
N MET A 355 -20.35 -12.94 -1.01
CA MET A 355 -21.02 -11.64 -1.11
C MET A 355 -22.51 -11.80 -1.38
N GLN A 356 -22.93 -12.67 -2.31
CA GLN A 356 -24.33 -12.97 -2.59
C GLN A 356 -25.05 -13.53 -1.35
N GLN A 357 -24.38 -14.40 -0.58
CA GLN A 357 -24.95 -14.91 0.69
C GLN A 357 -25.20 -13.77 1.67
N TYR A 358 -24.29 -12.79 1.79
CA TYR A 358 -24.46 -11.67 2.71
C TYR A 358 -25.48 -10.64 2.24
N ILE A 359 -25.66 -10.43 0.93
CA ILE A 359 -26.78 -9.62 0.43
C ILE A 359 -28.11 -10.24 0.86
N ARG A 360 -28.28 -11.56 0.64
CA ARG A 360 -29.50 -12.29 1.07
C ARG A 360 -29.68 -12.28 2.59
N TYR A 361 -28.57 -12.41 3.34
CA TYR A 361 -28.58 -12.32 4.81
C TYR A 361 -29.08 -10.96 5.31
N ILE A 362 -28.74 -9.86 4.67
CA ILE A 362 -29.24 -8.51 5.04
C ILE A 362 -30.77 -8.47 4.92
N ILE A 363 -31.34 -9.10 3.90
CA ILE A 363 -32.79 -9.13 3.66
C ILE A 363 -33.51 -10.00 4.69
N THR A 364 -33.02 -11.19 4.97
CA THR A 364 -33.73 -12.22 5.72
C THR A 364 -33.32 -12.28 7.19
N GLY A 365 -32.22 -11.67 7.58
CA GLY A 365 -31.68 -11.67 8.94
C GLY A 365 -31.01 -12.99 9.35
N ARG A 366 -30.98 -14.01 8.50
CA ARG A 366 -30.43 -15.34 8.81
C ARG A 366 -29.84 -16.04 7.58
N HIS A 367 -28.90 -16.96 7.81
CA HIS A 367 -28.35 -17.83 6.78
C HIS A 367 -29.16 -19.15 6.73
N TYR A 368 -29.89 -19.39 5.65
CA TYR A 368 -30.65 -20.61 5.44
C TYR A 368 -30.96 -20.85 3.95
N LYS A 369 -31.32 -22.08 3.57
CA LYS A 369 -31.54 -22.46 2.15
C LYS A 369 -32.63 -21.61 1.47
N GLY A 370 -33.68 -21.20 2.19
CA GLY A 370 -34.74 -20.34 1.64
C GLY A 370 -34.25 -18.96 1.14
N ASN A 371 -33.04 -18.54 1.44
CA ASN A 371 -32.45 -17.32 0.91
C ASN A 371 -32.30 -17.32 -0.61
N TYR A 372 -32.20 -18.50 -1.24
CA TYR A 372 -32.05 -18.61 -2.70
C TYR A 372 -33.33 -18.23 -3.48
N ARG A 373 -34.50 -18.04 -2.80
CA ARG A 373 -35.69 -17.42 -3.40
C ARG A 373 -35.41 -15.97 -3.89
N ILE A 374 -34.41 -15.28 -3.32
CA ILE A 374 -33.91 -14.00 -3.84
C ILE A 374 -32.95 -14.38 -4.97
N SER A 375 -33.43 -14.26 -6.20
CA SER A 375 -32.69 -14.71 -7.39
C SER A 375 -31.42 -13.88 -7.66
N TYR A 376 -30.55 -14.38 -8.53
CA TYR A 376 -29.38 -13.63 -8.96
C TYR A 376 -29.75 -12.39 -9.79
N GLU A 377 -30.83 -12.50 -10.59
CA GLU A 377 -31.39 -11.38 -11.36
C GLU A 377 -31.82 -10.24 -10.43
N THR A 378 -32.50 -10.56 -9.34
CA THR A 378 -32.88 -9.58 -8.30
C THR A 378 -31.63 -8.85 -7.75
N LEU A 379 -30.53 -9.57 -7.52
CA LEU A 379 -29.30 -8.95 -7.05
C LEU A 379 -28.71 -7.99 -8.09
N LYS A 380 -28.75 -8.38 -9.39
CA LYS A 380 -28.33 -7.51 -10.50
C LYS A 380 -29.18 -6.23 -10.59
N ASP A 381 -30.50 -6.38 -10.48
CA ASP A 381 -31.44 -5.23 -10.49
C ASP A 381 -31.16 -4.25 -9.34
N TRP A 382 -30.61 -4.74 -8.24
CA TRP A 382 -30.12 -3.90 -7.13
C TRP A 382 -28.73 -3.32 -7.35
N GLY A 383 -28.12 -3.61 -8.50
CA GLY A 383 -26.80 -3.10 -8.90
C GLY A 383 -25.63 -3.97 -8.46
N TYR A 384 -25.85 -5.25 -8.10
CA TYR A 384 -24.75 -6.15 -7.78
C TYR A 384 -23.86 -6.41 -9.00
N CYS A 385 -22.58 -6.17 -8.86
CA CYS A 385 -21.56 -6.46 -9.84
C CYS A 385 -20.75 -7.70 -9.39
N SER A 386 -20.76 -8.76 -10.20
CA SER A 386 -19.98 -9.97 -9.93
C SER A 386 -18.49 -9.74 -10.22
N MET A 387 -17.61 -10.20 -9.32
CA MET A 387 -16.16 -10.13 -9.50
C MET A 387 -15.70 -10.94 -10.71
N VAL A 388 -16.30 -12.11 -10.92
CA VAL A 388 -15.99 -12.96 -12.08
C VAL A 388 -16.36 -12.24 -13.38
N ASN A 389 -17.57 -11.68 -13.45
CA ASN A 389 -17.99 -10.94 -14.64
C ASN A 389 -17.12 -9.70 -14.88
N ALA A 390 -16.75 -9.01 -13.82
CA ALA A 390 -15.87 -7.85 -13.89
C ALA A 390 -14.47 -8.26 -14.38
N TYR A 391 -13.91 -9.36 -13.87
CA TYR A 391 -12.61 -9.88 -14.28
C TYR A 391 -12.52 -10.19 -15.78
N TYR A 392 -13.58 -10.75 -16.36
CA TYR A 392 -13.62 -11.08 -17.80
C TYR A 392 -13.96 -9.86 -18.70
N LYS A 393 -14.53 -8.81 -18.14
CA LYS A 393 -14.78 -7.56 -18.88
C LYS A 393 -13.55 -6.66 -18.85
N LYS A 394 -12.48 -7.05 -19.55
CA LYS A 394 -11.15 -6.41 -19.55
C LYS A 394 -11.12 -4.89 -19.79
N ASP A 395 -12.21 -4.29 -20.23
CA ASP A 395 -12.31 -2.86 -20.57
C ASP A 395 -12.58 -1.94 -19.36
N MET A 396 -12.60 -2.49 -18.13
CA MET A 396 -12.91 -1.72 -16.91
C MET A 396 -11.69 -1.44 -16.01
N TYR A 397 -10.46 -1.72 -16.47
CA TYR A 397 -9.25 -1.58 -15.62
C TYR A 397 -8.14 -0.79 -16.28
#